data_2b6910b20fb199f2f90378db494ec447
#
_entry.id   2b6910b20fb199f2f90378db494ec447
#
_cell.length_a   1.000
_cell.length_b   1.000
_cell.length_c   1.000
_cell.angle_alpha   90.00
_cell.angle_beta   90.00
_cell.angle_gamma   90.00
#
_symmetry.space_group_name_H-M   'P 1'
#
loop_
_entity.id
_entity.type
_entity.pdbx_description
1 polymer ?
#
loop_
_entity_poly.entity_id
_entity_poly.type
_entity_poly.pdbx_seq_one_letter_code
_entity_poly.pdbx_strand_id
1 'polypeptide(L)'
;MGKFDLHLHTEWSYDATNPIEGYFKAAQTNKLRAIAITDHHLMDGYDEVMEVAAKYPDVGYLAGGELTVHCGLGTFDLVCLNLPRRPTPDLVELFNIYRNWQIAYGHALSENFVRMGFPLDDAARMELLKSYRPAKAIAKQGNSHVQYRALWTYCVEHGFAKDKDDYNAKRETFTDLPNYPEYDIVIPAVKKAGGVVLLAHPKGYFLINDLKRMDYLRELFTLDGVECAFGTCPEELVHFYREYCRKYGLLSSAGSDLHSTITERYANNFGEECWLDELKERIELHHGA
;
A
#
# COMPACT_ATOMS: atom_id res chain seq x y z
N MET A 1 -10.77 4.97 -21.71
CA MET A 1 -11.29 4.82 -20.34
C MET A 1 -10.42 3.80 -19.63
N GLY A 2 -9.96 4.07 -18.42
CA GLY A 2 -9.26 3.09 -17.60
C GLY A 2 -10.16 1.89 -17.30
N LYS A 3 -9.57 0.71 -17.23
CA LYS A 3 -10.33 -0.54 -17.14
C LYS A 3 -10.12 -1.28 -15.84
N PHE A 4 -9.18 -0.82 -15.00
CA PHE A 4 -8.85 -1.46 -13.74
C PHE A 4 -8.21 -0.47 -12.76
N ASP A 5 -8.24 -0.81 -11.49
CA ASP A 5 -7.51 -0.13 -10.42
C ASP A 5 -6.91 -1.18 -9.50
N LEU A 6 -5.59 -1.34 -9.56
CA LEU A 6 -4.89 -2.40 -8.85
C LEU A 6 -4.08 -1.90 -7.65
N HIS A 7 -4.44 -0.71 -7.10
CA HIS A 7 -3.81 -0.16 -5.91
C HIS A 7 -4.84 0.63 -5.09
N LEU A 8 -5.44 -0.03 -4.10
CA LEU A 8 -6.51 0.51 -3.27
C LEU A 8 -6.31 0.14 -1.80
N HIS A 9 -6.53 1.12 -0.91
CA HIS A 9 -6.43 0.95 0.53
C HIS A 9 -7.78 1.08 1.21
N THR A 10 -8.07 0.14 2.11
CA THR A 10 -9.33 0.07 2.83
C THR A 10 -9.17 0.45 4.31
N GLU A 11 -10.27 0.46 5.04
CA GLU A 11 -10.28 0.65 6.50
C GLU A 11 -9.47 -0.41 7.28
N TRP A 12 -8.99 -1.46 6.62
CA TRP A 12 -8.04 -2.41 7.19
C TRP A 12 -6.60 -1.92 7.14
N SER A 13 -6.25 -1.06 6.21
CA SER A 13 -4.96 -0.36 6.20
C SER A 13 -4.87 0.62 7.38
N TYR A 14 -3.66 0.84 7.91
CA TYR A 14 -3.47 1.73 9.06
C TYR A 14 -3.78 3.20 8.73
N ASP A 15 -3.84 3.56 7.47
CA ASP A 15 -3.89 4.93 6.97
C ASP A 15 -5.06 5.22 6.02
N ALA A 16 -5.97 4.27 5.83
CA ALA A 16 -7.14 4.45 4.99
C ALA A 16 -8.46 4.28 5.75
N THR A 17 -9.53 4.77 5.16
CA THR A 17 -10.85 4.85 5.82
C THR A 17 -12.00 4.30 4.97
N ASN A 18 -11.75 3.92 3.73
CA ASN A 18 -12.81 3.44 2.83
C ASN A 18 -13.20 2.00 3.15
N PRO A 19 -14.50 1.71 3.28
CA PRO A 19 -14.98 0.34 3.37
C PRO A 19 -14.76 -0.39 2.03
N ILE A 20 -14.47 -1.67 2.09
CA ILE A 20 -14.26 -2.54 0.92
C ILE A 20 -15.43 -2.43 -0.07
N GLU A 21 -16.66 -2.48 0.41
CA GLU A 21 -17.86 -2.44 -0.45
C GLU A 21 -17.96 -1.15 -1.27
N GLY A 22 -17.42 -0.03 -0.76
CA GLY A 22 -17.36 1.22 -1.49
C GLY A 22 -16.57 1.10 -2.79
N TYR A 23 -15.47 0.38 -2.80
CA TYR A 23 -14.66 0.15 -3.99
C TYR A 23 -15.34 -0.74 -5.02
N PHE A 24 -15.95 -1.85 -4.59
CA PHE A 24 -16.70 -2.72 -5.50
C PHE A 24 -17.88 -1.99 -6.16
N LYS A 25 -18.64 -1.23 -5.37
CA LYS A 25 -19.75 -0.40 -5.89
C LYS A 25 -19.26 0.63 -6.90
N ALA A 26 -18.16 1.32 -6.60
CA ALA A 26 -17.57 2.31 -7.50
C ALA A 26 -17.02 1.63 -8.77
N ALA A 27 -16.37 0.49 -8.66
CA ALA A 27 -15.88 -0.29 -9.79
C ALA A 27 -17.03 -0.72 -10.72
N GLN A 28 -18.13 -1.23 -10.18
CA GLN A 28 -19.32 -1.57 -10.96
C GLN A 28 -19.91 -0.33 -11.66
N THR A 29 -20.07 0.78 -10.93
CA THR A 29 -20.62 2.03 -11.48
C THR A 29 -19.75 2.57 -12.62
N ASN A 30 -18.43 2.52 -12.47
CA ASN A 30 -17.46 3.01 -13.45
C ASN A 30 -17.07 1.95 -14.49
N LYS A 31 -17.67 0.75 -14.43
CA LYS A 31 -17.43 -0.35 -15.37
C LYS A 31 -15.94 -0.76 -15.41
N LEU A 32 -15.27 -0.77 -14.26
CA LEU A 32 -13.94 -1.34 -14.13
C LEU A 32 -14.03 -2.86 -14.26
N ARG A 33 -13.10 -3.46 -14.98
CA ARG A 33 -13.01 -4.91 -15.15
C ARG A 33 -12.36 -5.63 -13.98
N ALA A 34 -11.48 -4.92 -13.27
CA ALA A 34 -10.75 -5.47 -12.14
C ALA A 34 -10.35 -4.40 -11.13
N ILE A 35 -10.31 -4.80 -9.86
CA ILE A 35 -9.70 -4.03 -8.77
C ILE A 35 -8.76 -4.91 -7.96
N ALA A 36 -7.81 -4.31 -7.25
CA ALA A 36 -7.05 -5.00 -6.22
C ALA A 36 -7.10 -4.20 -4.91
N ILE A 37 -7.40 -4.88 -3.82
CA ILE A 37 -7.23 -4.35 -2.48
C ILE A 37 -5.80 -4.69 -2.05
N THR A 38 -5.02 -3.65 -1.78
CA THR A 38 -3.59 -3.72 -1.50
C THR A 38 -3.22 -3.02 -0.21
N ASP A 39 -3.99 -3.29 0.85
CA ASP A 39 -3.75 -2.71 2.17
C ASP A 39 -2.30 -2.86 2.61
N HIS A 40 -1.78 -1.85 3.32
CA HIS A 40 -0.40 -1.84 3.77
C HIS A 40 -0.07 -3.01 4.70
N HIS A 41 0.93 -3.80 4.29
CA HIS A 41 1.63 -4.79 5.10
C HIS A 41 0.83 -6.02 5.53
N LEU A 42 -0.48 -6.09 5.22
CA LEU A 42 -1.39 -7.09 5.74
C LEU A 42 -2.47 -7.47 4.70
N MET A 43 -3.05 -8.66 4.87
CA MET A 43 -4.23 -9.11 4.14
C MET A 43 -5.40 -9.42 5.09
N ASP A 44 -5.48 -8.72 6.21
CA ASP A 44 -6.43 -9.01 7.28
C ASP A 44 -7.90 -8.84 6.87
N GLY A 45 -8.17 -7.97 5.89
CA GLY A 45 -9.51 -7.72 5.33
C GLY A 45 -9.95 -8.69 4.25
N TYR A 46 -9.12 -9.68 3.88
CA TYR A 46 -9.37 -10.42 2.65
C TYR A 46 -10.60 -11.35 2.71
N ASP A 47 -10.97 -11.86 3.86
CA ASP A 47 -12.24 -12.63 4.02
C ASP A 47 -13.43 -11.71 3.70
N GLU A 48 -13.41 -10.45 4.16
CA GLU A 48 -14.45 -9.46 3.84
C GLU A 48 -14.42 -9.08 2.35
N VAL A 49 -13.24 -9.02 1.72
CA VAL A 49 -13.13 -8.83 0.26
C VAL A 49 -13.89 -9.91 -0.49
N MET A 50 -13.72 -11.16 -0.11
CA MET A 50 -14.42 -12.30 -0.75
C MET A 50 -15.93 -12.23 -0.54
N GLU A 51 -16.40 -11.91 0.68
CA GLU A 51 -17.81 -11.76 1.00
C GLU A 51 -18.47 -10.62 0.21
N VAL A 52 -17.76 -9.50 0.07
CA VAL A 52 -18.24 -8.35 -0.70
C VAL A 52 -18.24 -8.68 -2.19
N ALA A 53 -17.17 -9.27 -2.71
CA ALA A 53 -17.05 -9.63 -4.13
C ALA A 53 -18.22 -10.51 -4.62
N ALA A 54 -18.74 -11.40 -3.78
CA ALA A 54 -19.91 -12.24 -4.11
C ALA A 54 -21.18 -11.41 -4.45
N LYS A 55 -21.26 -10.15 -3.99
CA LYS A 55 -22.37 -9.24 -4.32
C LYS A 55 -22.14 -8.48 -5.65
N TYR A 56 -20.93 -8.56 -6.20
CA TYR A 56 -20.51 -7.81 -7.39
C TYR A 56 -19.81 -8.74 -8.42
N PRO A 57 -20.52 -9.76 -8.95
CA PRO A 57 -19.90 -10.83 -9.76
C PRO A 57 -19.27 -10.35 -11.06
N ASP A 58 -19.68 -9.18 -11.57
CA ASP A 58 -19.13 -8.59 -12.79
C ASP A 58 -17.81 -7.85 -12.59
N VAL A 59 -17.40 -7.62 -11.33
CA VAL A 59 -16.14 -6.97 -10.98
C VAL A 59 -15.11 -8.03 -10.64
N GLY A 60 -14.07 -8.14 -11.47
CA GLY A 60 -12.92 -8.98 -11.15
C GLY A 60 -12.10 -8.38 -10.00
N TYR A 61 -11.47 -9.24 -9.19
CA TYR A 61 -10.60 -8.76 -8.12
C TYR A 61 -9.34 -9.61 -7.96
N LEU A 62 -8.33 -9.01 -7.39
CA LEU A 62 -7.05 -9.64 -7.06
C LEU A 62 -6.78 -9.55 -5.56
N ALA A 63 -6.19 -10.60 -5.04
CA ALA A 63 -5.56 -10.56 -3.73
C ALA A 63 -4.20 -9.89 -3.85
N GLY A 64 -3.93 -8.94 -2.96
CA GLY A 64 -2.69 -8.20 -2.96
C GLY A 64 -2.38 -7.55 -1.61
N GLY A 65 -1.29 -6.83 -1.58
CA GLY A 65 -0.86 -5.99 -0.48
C GLY A 65 0.22 -5.03 -0.94
N GLU A 66 0.26 -3.85 -0.38
CA GLU A 66 1.41 -2.96 -0.54
C GLU A 66 2.39 -3.21 0.60
N LEU A 67 3.57 -3.69 0.25
CA LEU A 67 4.61 -4.10 1.20
C LEU A 67 5.79 -3.14 1.10
N THR A 68 6.00 -2.34 2.15
CA THR A 68 7.15 -1.46 2.24
C THR A 68 8.39 -2.25 2.63
N VAL A 69 9.47 -2.10 1.88
CA VAL A 69 10.74 -2.78 2.14
C VAL A 69 11.87 -1.79 2.39
N HIS A 70 12.84 -2.20 3.19
CA HIS A 70 14.09 -1.49 3.37
C HIS A 70 15.22 -2.14 2.55
N CYS A 71 16.16 -1.33 2.09
CA CYS A 71 17.47 -1.76 1.57
C CYS A 71 18.50 -0.66 1.78
N GLY A 72 19.76 -0.91 1.46
CA GLY A 72 20.85 0.07 1.63
C GLY A 72 20.67 1.40 0.87
N LEU A 73 19.69 1.51 -0.02
CA LEU A 73 19.34 2.75 -0.73
C LEU A 73 18.14 3.50 -0.11
N GLY A 74 17.51 2.96 0.92
CA GLY A 74 16.34 3.52 1.57
C GLY A 74 15.13 2.58 1.58
N THR A 75 13.95 3.19 1.58
CA THR A 75 12.66 2.52 1.71
C THR A 75 11.88 2.59 0.41
N PHE A 76 11.23 1.49 0.03
CA PHE A 76 10.49 1.35 -1.23
C PHE A 76 9.17 0.62 -1.01
N ASP A 77 8.13 1.06 -1.69
CA ASP A 77 6.83 0.41 -1.66
C ASP A 77 6.66 -0.50 -2.87
N LEU A 78 6.14 -1.69 -2.61
CA LEU A 78 5.94 -2.75 -3.59
C LEU A 78 4.47 -3.16 -3.60
N VAL A 79 3.78 -2.97 -4.70
CA VAL A 79 2.47 -3.58 -4.93
C VAL A 79 2.68 -5.05 -5.28
N CYS A 80 2.29 -5.91 -4.35
CA CYS A 80 2.36 -7.35 -4.51
C CYS A 80 0.97 -7.88 -4.87
N LEU A 81 0.80 -8.41 -6.09
CA LEU A 81 -0.47 -8.92 -6.61
C LEU A 81 -0.44 -10.45 -6.72
N ASN A 82 -1.60 -11.03 -7.02
CA ASN A 82 -1.77 -12.47 -7.20
C ASN A 82 -1.37 -13.29 -5.97
N LEU A 83 -1.55 -12.72 -4.78
CA LEU A 83 -1.36 -13.46 -3.54
C LEU A 83 -2.49 -14.48 -3.37
N PRO A 84 -2.23 -15.65 -2.76
CA PRO A 84 -3.28 -16.63 -2.54
C PRO A 84 -4.35 -16.10 -1.58
N ARG A 85 -5.63 -16.36 -1.87
CA ARG A 85 -6.77 -15.96 -1.03
C ARG A 85 -6.67 -16.41 0.43
N ARG A 86 -5.96 -17.50 0.66
CA ARG A 86 -5.54 -17.94 2.00
C ARG A 86 -4.03 -17.91 2.06
N PRO A 87 -3.45 -17.07 2.92
CA PRO A 87 -2.00 -16.96 3.02
C PRO A 87 -1.33 -18.30 3.29
N THR A 88 -0.25 -18.56 2.57
CA THR A 88 0.65 -19.69 2.85
C THR A 88 1.33 -19.49 4.21
N PRO A 89 1.91 -20.54 4.82
CA PRO A 89 2.66 -20.38 6.06
C PRO A 89 3.75 -19.30 5.99
N ASP A 90 4.47 -19.21 4.88
CA ASP A 90 5.52 -18.19 4.69
C ASP A 90 4.92 -16.77 4.64
N LEU A 91 3.75 -16.58 4.00
CA LEU A 91 3.04 -15.29 4.02
C LEU A 91 2.50 -14.94 5.41
N VAL A 92 2.00 -15.94 6.15
CA VAL A 92 1.57 -15.72 7.55
C VAL A 92 2.74 -15.23 8.39
N GLU A 93 3.92 -15.85 8.25
CA GLU A 93 5.14 -15.41 8.93
C GLU A 93 5.54 -13.99 8.51
N LEU A 94 5.54 -13.69 7.22
CA LEU A 94 5.82 -12.35 6.70
C LEU A 94 4.87 -11.30 7.27
N PHE A 95 3.56 -11.57 7.27
CA PHE A 95 2.59 -10.63 7.83
C PHE A 95 2.70 -10.46 9.35
N ASN A 96 3.17 -11.48 10.06
CA ASN A 96 3.50 -11.36 11.48
C ASN A 96 4.75 -10.48 11.70
N ILE A 97 5.75 -10.55 10.82
CA ILE A 97 6.91 -9.63 10.85
C ILE A 97 6.43 -8.19 10.70
N TYR A 98 5.58 -7.90 9.71
CA TYR A 98 5.03 -6.55 9.53
C TYR A 98 4.15 -6.09 10.70
N ARG A 99 3.31 -6.96 11.24
CA ARG A 99 2.49 -6.63 12.41
C ARG A 99 3.35 -6.27 13.62
N ASN A 100 4.38 -7.05 13.88
CA ASN A 100 5.32 -6.78 14.95
C ASN A 100 6.08 -5.47 14.70
N TRP A 101 6.49 -5.21 13.45
CA TRP A 101 7.10 -3.95 13.07
C TRP A 101 6.15 -2.76 13.30
N GLN A 102 4.89 -2.85 12.90
CA GLN A 102 3.90 -1.78 13.10
C GLN A 102 3.71 -1.44 14.59
N ILE A 103 3.69 -2.45 15.44
CA ILE A 103 3.55 -2.28 16.90
C ILE A 103 4.84 -1.65 17.46
N ALA A 104 6.00 -2.17 17.10
CA ALA A 104 7.28 -1.67 17.56
C ALA A 104 7.52 -0.22 17.11
N TYR A 105 7.20 0.09 15.85
CA TYR A 105 7.31 1.45 15.33
C TYR A 105 6.37 2.42 16.05
N GLY A 106 5.13 2.00 16.30
CA GLY A 106 4.18 2.80 17.09
C GLY A 106 4.66 3.05 18.52
N HIS A 107 5.23 2.01 19.18
CA HIS A 107 5.81 2.15 20.52
C HIS A 107 7.00 3.11 20.52
N ALA A 108 7.94 2.96 19.57
CA ALA A 108 9.08 3.86 19.45
C ALA A 108 8.67 5.32 19.19
N LEU A 109 7.60 5.55 18.41
CA LEU A 109 7.01 6.89 18.27
C LEU A 109 6.52 7.42 19.62
N SER A 110 5.78 6.63 20.39
CA SER A 110 5.28 7.05 21.73
C SER A 110 6.43 7.37 22.69
N GLU A 111 7.48 6.55 22.73
CA GLU A 111 8.66 6.84 23.55
C GLU A 111 9.33 8.17 23.17
N ASN A 112 9.45 8.46 21.86
CA ASN A 112 9.99 9.73 21.40
C ASN A 112 9.13 10.93 21.83
N PHE A 113 7.80 10.85 21.72
CA PHE A 113 6.91 11.91 22.18
C PHE A 113 7.03 12.14 23.68
N VAL A 114 6.99 11.08 24.49
CA VAL A 114 7.15 11.16 25.94
C VAL A 114 8.50 11.76 26.33
N ARG A 115 9.59 11.35 25.67
CA ARG A 115 10.93 11.91 25.89
C ARG A 115 10.99 13.41 25.58
N MET A 116 10.21 13.90 24.62
CA MET A 116 10.09 15.32 24.28
C MET A 116 9.07 16.07 25.19
N GLY A 117 8.53 15.44 26.21
CA GLY A 117 7.57 16.04 27.14
C GLY A 117 6.15 16.10 26.60
N PHE A 118 5.82 15.40 25.52
CA PHE A 118 4.47 15.34 24.99
C PHE A 118 3.79 14.02 25.38
N PRO A 119 2.57 14.07 26.01
CA PRO A 119 1.97 12.89 26.64
C PRO A 119 1.24 11.97 25.63
N LEU A 120 1.90 11.61 24.54
CA LEU A 120 1.40 10.64 23.54
C LEU A 120 2.07 9.29 23.76
N ASP A 121 1.79 8.67 24.92
CA ASP A 121 2.22 7.32 25.24
C ASP A 121 1.42 6.25 24.48
N ASP A 122 1.70 4.97 24.74
CA ASP A 122 1.02 3.85 24.07
C ASP A 122 -0.50 3.83 24.33
N ALA A 123 -0.95 4.30 25.49
CA ALA A 123 -2.38 4.36 25.81
C ALA A 123 -3.07 5.49 25.03
N ALA A 124 -2.46 6.68 25.02
CA ALA A 124 -2.96 7.81 24.24
C ALA A 124 -2.92 7.53 22.72
N ARG A 125 -1.89 6.82 22.24
CA ARG A 125 -1.82 6.37 20.85
C ARG A 125 -2.95 5.41 20.50
N MET A 126 -3.29 4.47 21.38
CA MET A 126 -4.43 3.56 21.19
C MET A 126 -5.76 4.33 21.10
N GLU A 127 -5.97 5.36 21.93
CA GLU A 127 -7.19 6.17 21.83
C GLU A 127 -7.23 6.97 20.51
N LEU A 128 -6.09 7.47 20.05
CA LEU A 128 -6.00 8.12 18.74
C LEU A 128 -6.31 7.14 17.60
N LEU A 129 -5.79 5.90 17.63
CA LEU A 129 -6.14 4.86 16.67
C LEU A 129 -7.65 4.57 16.63
N LYS A 130 -8.30 4.45 17.80
CA LYS A 130 -9.74 4.23 17.92
C LYS A 130 -10.59 5.37 17.36
N SER A 131 -10.04 6.57 17.27
CA SER A 131 -10.78 7.75 16.77
C SER A 131 -11.05 7.67 15.25
N TYR A 132 -10.27 6.89 14.48
CA TYR A 132 -10.42 6.83 13.03
C TYR A 132 -10.40 5.40 12.45
N ARG A 133 -9.96 4.39 13.19
CA ARG A 133 -9.93 3.00 12.75
C ARG A 133 -11.10 2.18 13.28
N PRO A 134 -11.67 1.27 12.47
CA PRO A 134 -12.76 0.40 12.93
C PRO A 134 -12.28 -0.59 14.00
N ALA A 135 -13.16 -0.87 14.96
CA ALA A 135 -12.85 -1.79 16.06
C ALA A 135 -12.38 -3.17 15.60
N LYS A 136 -12.91 -3.68 14.47
CA LYS A 136 -12.51 -4.97 13.86
C LYS A 136 -11.03 -5.00 13.47
N ALA A 137 -10.52 -3.90 12.88
CA ALA A 137 -9.11 -3.80 12.49
C ALA A 137 -8.20 -3.70 13.72
N ILE A 138 -8.56 -2.88 14.70
CA ILE A 138 -7.82 -2.74 15.97
C ILE A 138 -7.77 -4.07 16.72
N ALA A 139 -8.89 -4.80 16.80
CA ALA A 139 -8.94 -6.08 17.49
C ALA A 139 -7.97 -7.12 16.90
N LYS A 140 -7.71 -7.06 15.58
CA LYS A 140 -6.81 -7.97 14.89
C LYS A 140 -5.35 -7.48 14.84
N GLN A 141 -5.15 -6.19 14.71
CA GLN A 141 -3.84 -5.57 14.46
C GLN A 141 -3.17 -4.95 15.70
N GLY A 142 -3.95 -4.71 16.75
CA GLY A 142 -3.44 -4.21 18.03
C GLY A 142 -3.04 -2.72 17.99
N ASN A 143 -2.13 -2.34 18.89
CA ASN A 143 -1.65 -0.97 19.05
C ASN A 143 -0.54 -0.66 18.04
N SER A 144 -0.92 -0.54 16.77
CA SER A 144 0.00 -0.23 15.66
C SER A 144 0.41 1.26 15.66
N HIS A 145 1.21 1.67 14.70
CA HIS A 145 1.50 3.08 14.49
C HIS A 145 0.29 3.83 13.90
N VAL A 146 0.28 5.14 14.08
CA VAL A 146 -0.80 6.03 13.65
C VAL A 146 -0.50 6.55 12.24
N GLN A 147 -1.54 6.70 11.44
CA GLN A 147 -1.49 7.39 10.16
C GLN A 147 -0.79 8.75 10.31
N TYR A 148 0.11 9.07 9.39
CA TYR A 148 0.91 10.29 9.45
C TYR A 148 0.06 11.57 9.56
N ARG A 149 -1.03 11.67 8.78
CA ARG A 149 -1.91 12.85 8.83
C ARG A 149 -2.64 12.97 10.17
N ALA A 150 -3.20 11.87 10.67
CA ALA A 150 -3.88 11.86 11.96
C ALA A 150 -2.90 12.25 13.09
N LEU A 151 -1.66 11.75 13.01
CA LEU A 151 -0.64 12.01 14.01
C LEU A 151 -0.19 13.48 14.04
N TRP A 152 0.18 14.07 12.89
CA TRP A 152 0.60 15.46 12.89
C TRP A 152 -0.55 16.42 13.23
N THR A 153 -1.79 16.12 12.78
CA THR A 153 -2.97 16.91 13.11
C THR A 153 -3.18 16.91 14.64
N TYR A 154 -3.16 15.72 15.24
CA TYR A 154 -3.26 15.58 16.71
C TYR A 154 -2.17 16.38 17.44
N CYS A 155 -0.92 16.30 16.96
CA CYS A 155 0.22 17.02 17.54
C CYS A 155 0.07 18.53 17.46
N VAL A 156 -0.49 19.06 16.38
CA VAL A 156 -0.77 20.50 16.23
C VAL A 156 -1.92 20.92 17.16
N GLU A 157 -3.02 20.19 17.15
CA GLU A 157 -4.19 20.48 17.98
C GLU A 157 -3.89 20.46 19.49
N HIS A 158 -2.93 19.63 19.91
CA HIS A 158 -2.54 19.50 21.34
C HIS A 158 -1.24 20.24 21.70
N GLY A 159 -0.76 21.12 20.81
CA GLY A 159 0.34 22.05 21.11
C GLY A 159 1.75 21.46 21.09
N PHE A 160 1.95 20.24 20.57
CA PHE A 160 3.29 19.69 20.33
C PHE A 160 4.02 20.41 19.19
N ALA A 161 3.29 20.75 18.12
CA ALA A 161 3.83 21.46 16.98
C ALA A 161 2.92 22.64 16.61
N LYS A 162 3.48 23.65 15.95
CA LYS A 162 2.73 24.84 15.47
C LYS A 162 1.94 24.52 14.20
N ASP A 163 2.56 23.74 13.34
CA ASP A 163 2.05 23.31 12.03
C ASP A 163 2.75 22.02 11.59
N LYS A 164 2.45 21.57 10.37
CA LYS A 164 3.02 20.35 9.79
C LYS A 164 4.54 20.43 9.64
N ASP A 165 5.08 21.58 9.30
CA ASP A 165 6.53 21.74 9.05
C ASP A 165 7.31 21.70 10.38
N ASP A 166 6.78 22.34 11.43
CA ASP A 166 7.34 22.20 12.78
C ASP A 166 7.24 20.77 13.33
N TYR A 167 6.13 20.08 13.03
CA TYR A 167 6.00 18.66 13.35
C TYR A 167 7.08 17.81 12.66
N ASN A 168 7.30 18.03 11.37
CA ASN A 168 8.31 17.28 10.60
C ASN A 168 9.72 17.54 11.14
N ALA A 169 10.08 18.80 11.41
CA ALA A 169 11.37 19.16 11.98
C ALA A 169 11.60 18.48 13.36
N LYS A 170 10.59 18.41 14.21
CA LYS A 170 10.66 17.67 15.47
C LYS A 170 10.79 16.17 15.25
N ARG A 171 10.02 15.60 14.32
CA ARG A 171 10.07 14.16 14.02
C ARG A 171 11.43 13.72 13.48
N GLU A 172 12.15 14.56 12.75
CA GLU A 172 13.51 14.28 12.30
C GLU A 172 14.51 14.06 13.45
N THR A 173 14.19 14.55 14.67
CA THR A 173 15.00 14.31 15.87
C THR A 173 14.67 12.99 16.59
N PHE A 174 13.68 12.24 16.12
CA PHE A 174 13.31 10.96 16.71
C PHE A 174 14.41 9.93 16.48
N THR A 175 14.65 9.10 17.48
CA THR A 175 15.66 8.05 17.42
C THR A 175 15.02 6.68 17.64
N ASP A 176 15.77 5.65 17.34
CA ASP A 176 15.42 4.25 17.62
C ASP A 176 14.13 3.78 16.92
N LEU A 177 13.75 4.44 15.81
CA LEU A 177 12.65 3.99 14.97
C LEU A 177 13.11 2.74 14.19
N PRO A 178 12.37 1.62 14.27
CA PRO A 178 12.73 0.42 13.53
C PRO A 178 12.60 0.62 12.02
N ASN A 179 13.56 0.11 11.27
CA ASN A 179 13.47 0.02 9.81
C ASN A 179 12.35 -0.93 9.39
N TYR A 180 11.82 -0.73 8.20
CA TYR A 180 10.95 -1.72 7.56
C TYR A 180 11.68 -3.05 7.36
N PRO A 181 10.95 -4.16 7.20
CA PRO A 181 11.55 -5.44 6.85
C PRO A 181 12.43 -5.34 5.60
N GLU A 182 13.53 -6.09 5.59
CA GLU A 182 14.46 -6.10 4.46
C GLU A 182 13.85 -6.77 3.23
N TYR A 183 14.16 -6.25 2.05
CA TYR A 183 13.64 -6.71 0.77
C TYR A 183 13.92 -8.20 0.50
N ASP A 184 15.03 -8.73 0.99
CA ASP A 184 15.45 -10.13 0.83
C ASP A 184 14.67 -11.11 1.72
N ILE A 185 13.92 -10.61 2.70
CA ILE A 185 12.91 -11.37 3.46
C ILE A 185 11.56 -11.33 2.71
N VAL A 186 11.15 -10.14 2.27
CA VAL A 186 9.80 -9.88 1.75
C VAL A 186 9.60 -10.47 0.36
N ILE A 187 10.48 -10.15 -0.58
CA ILE A 187 10.31 -10.52 -1.98
C ILE A 187 10.31 -12.03 -2.20
N PRO A 188 11.23 -12.81 -1.62
CA PRO A 188 11.18 -14.26 -1.75
C PRO A 188 9.89 -14.90 -1.21
N ALA A 189 9.35 -14.39 -0.10
CA ALA A 189 8.12 -14.90 0.48
C ALA A 189 6.92 -14.66 -0.45
N VAL A 190 6.82 -13.46 -1.03
CA VAL A 190 5.79 -13.11 -2.02
C VAL A 190 5.90 -14.00 -3.26
N LYS A 191 7.10 -14.12 -3.84
CA LYS A 191 7.31 -14.92 -5.06
C LYS A 191 7.08 -16.42 -4.82
N LYS A 192 7.50 -16.95 -3.69
CA LYS A 192 7.24 -18.35 -3.31
C LYS A 192 5.75 -18.65 -3.18
N ALA A 193 4.95 -17.66 -2.79
CA ALA A 193 3.50 -17.79 -2.73
C ALA A 193 2.80 -17.64 -4.10
N GLY A 194 3.54 -17.41 -5.18
CA GLY A 194 3.00 -17.19 -6.52
C GLY A 194 2.61 -15.74 -6.82
N GLY A 195 2.96 -14.82 -5.93
CA GLY A 195 2.75 -13.39 -6.12
C GLY A 195 3.69 -12.78 -7.15
N VAL A 196 3.26 -11.68 -7.74
CA VAL A 196 4.09 -10.80 -8.59
C VAL A 196 4.42 -9.52 -7.83
N VAL A 197 5.63 -9.01 -8.02
CA VAL A 197 6.18 -7.84 -7.32
C VAL A 197 6.32 -6.67 -8.28
N LEU A 198 5.59 -5.60 -8.03
CA LEU A 198 5.59 -4.38 -8.84
C LEU A 198 6.09 -3.21 -7.99
N LEU A 199 6.94 -2.36 -8.56
CA LEU A 199 7.34 -1.13 -7.87
C LEU A 199 6.16 -0.16 -7.86
N ALA A 200 5.73 0.25 -6.67
CA ALA A 200 4.61 1.17 -6.47
C ALA A 200 5.03 2.62 -6.77
N HIS A 201 4.10 3.45 -7.27
CA HIS A 201 4.23 4.91 -7.50
C HIS A 201 5.68 5.39 -7.71
N PRO A 202 6.37 4.94 -8.75
CA PRO A 202 7.82 4.99 -8.91
C PRO A 202 8.41 6.41 -9.05
N LYS A 203 7.60 7.46 -9.11
CA LYS A 203 8.01 8.85 -9.34
C LYS A 203 9.13 9.33 -8.40
N GLY A 204 9.15 8.85 -7.15
CA GLY A 204 10.18 9.19 -6.17
C GLY A 204 11.45 8.33 -6.26
N TYR A 205 11.38 7.19 -6.93
CA TYR A 205 12.41 6.15 -6.95
C TYR A 205 13.05 5.97 -8.32
N PHE A 206 12.24 5.90 -9.36
CA PHE A 206 12.63 5.79 -10.75
C PHE A 206 12.63 7.19 -11.38
N LEU A 207 13.76 7.83 -11.33
CA LEU A 207 13.93 9.15 -11.92
C LEU A 207 14.26 8.98 -13.41
N ILE A 208 13.56 9.70 -14.28
CA ILE A 208 13.70 9.63 -15.74
C ILE A 208 15.13 9.87 -16.22
N ASN A 209 15.92 10.59 -15.43
CA ASN A 209 17.33 10.90 -15.69
C ASN A 209 18.32 9.98 -14.97
N ASP A 210 17.85 8.92 -14.28
CA ASP A 210 18.69 7.96 -13.56
C ASP A 210 18.33 6.51 -13.90
N LEU A 211 18.52 6.15 -15.16
CA LEU A 211 18.29 4.79 -15.65
C LEU A 211 19.15 3.73 -14.94
N LYS A 212 20.35 4.10 -14.48
CA LYS A 212 21.21 3.17 -13.75
C LYS A 212 20.60 2.76 -12.42
N ARG A 213 20.00 3.71 -11.71
CA ARG A 213 19.28 3.43 -10.46
C ARG A 213 18.02 2.58 -10.73
N MET A 214 17.30 2.86 -11.82
CA MET A 214 16.16 2.06 -12.23
C MET A 214 16.56 0.60 -12.52
N ASP A 215 17.61 0.41 -13.32
CA ASP A 215 18.11 -0.93 -13.65
C ASP A 215 18.60 -1.67 -12.40
N TYR A 216 19.31 -0.97 -11.51
CA TYR A 216 19.76 -1.54 -10.25
C TYR A 216 18.59 -1.99 -9.35
N LEU A 217 17.57 -1.16 -9.16
CA LEU A 217 16.38 -1.52 -8.36
C LEU A 217 15.59 -2.67 -8.99
N ARG A 218 15.45 -2.66 -10.32
CA ARG A 218 14.80 -3.76 -11.06
C ARG A 218 15.48 -5.10 -10.79
N GLU A 219 16.80 -5.13 -10.83
CA GLU A 219 17.59 -6.34 -10.59
C GLU A 219 17.61 -6.73 -9.12
N LEU A 220 17.84 -5.77 -8.21
CA LEU A 220 17.86 -5.99 -6.76
C LEU A 220 16.56 -6.60 -6.25
N PHE A 221 15.43 -6.03 -6.65
CA PHE A 221 14.10 -6.49 -6.23
C PHE A 221 13.54 -7.58 -7.15
N THR A 222 14.28 -7.97 -8.20
CA THR A 222 13.78 -8.94 -9.19
C THR A 222 12.34 -8.61 -9.61
N LEU A 223 12.10 -7.32 -9.94
CA LEU A 223 10.77 -6.80 -10.23
C LEU A 223 10.10 -7.57 -11.37
N ASP A 224 8.83 -7.89 -11.18
CA ASP A 224 7.96 -8.43 -12.24
C ASP A 224 7.31 -7.31 -13.04
N GLY A 225 7.21 -6.11 -12.49
CA GLY A 225 6.60 -4.97 -13.15
C GLY A 225 6.76 -3.65 -12.41
N VAL A 226 6.08 -2.63 -12.93
CA VAL A 226 6.06 -1.27 -12.39
C VAL A 226 4.63 -0.73 -12.45
N GLU A 227 4.21 0.01 -11.44
CA GLU A 227 3.00 0.81 -11.48
C GLU A 227 3.25 2.05 -12.36
N CYS A 228 2.83 1.95 -13.62
CA CYS A 228 3.13 2.98 -14.62
C CYS A 228 2.20 4.20 -14.50
N ALA A 229 0.94 4.00 -14.09
CA ALA A 229 -0.03 5.07 -13.89
C ALA A 229 -0.59 5.03 -12.47
N PHE A 230 -0.48 6.13 -11.75
CA PHE A 230 -0.95 6.27 -10.37
C PHE A 230 -1.37 7.70 -10.07
N GLY A 231 -2.35 7.89 -9.20
CA GLY A 231 -2.79 9.16 -8.63
C GLY A 231 -2.60 10.40 -9.51
N THR A 232 -1.53 11.12 -9.28
CA THR A 232 -1.15 12.36 -9.98
C THR A 232 0.04 12.17 -10.91
N CYS A 233 0.28 10.96 -11.42
CA CYS A 233 1.37 10.70 -12.34
C CYS A 233 1.19 11.51 -13.64
N PRO A 234 2.16 12.35 -14.05
CA PRO A 234 2.12 13.05 -15.32
C PRO A 234 2.13 12.05 -16.50
N GLU A 235 1.41 12.36 -17.57
CA GLU A 235 1.29 11.49 -18.75
C GLU A 235 2.65 11.13 -19.37
N GLU A 236 3.59 12.06 -19.37
CA GLU A 236 4.95 11.81 -19.85
C GLU A 236 5.68 10.73 -19.05
N LEU A 237 5.46 10.67 -17.73
CA LEU A 237 6.03 9.63 -16.88
C LEU A 237 5.30 8.29 -17.07
N VAL A 238 3.98 8.29 -17.24
CA VAL A 238 3.21 7.08 -17.59
C VAL A 238 3.78 6.45 -18.84
N HIS A 239 3.97 7.25 -19.90
CA HIS A 239 4.56 6.78 -21.16
C HIS A 239 5.99 6.25 -20.95
N PHE A 240 6.82 6.97 -20.21
CA PHE A 240 8.20 6.58 -19.93
C PHE A 240 8.28 5.23 -19.17
N TYR A 241 7.49 5.05 -18.09
CA TYR A 241 7.49 3.80 -17.34
C TYR A 241 6.95 2.65 -18.17
N ARG A 242 5.94 2.89 -19.02
CA ARG A 242 5.40 1.89 -19.92
C ARG A 242 6.44 1.42 -20.95
N GLU A 243 7.18 2.34 -21.55
CA GLU A 243 8.26 2.02 -22.50
C GLU A 243 9.41 1.27 -21.79
N TYR A 244 9.74 1.65 -20.55
CA TYR A 244 10.70 0.92 -19.74
C TYR A 244 10.25 -0.52 -19.49
N CYS A 245 9.00 -0.72 -19.12
CA CYS A 245 8.44 -2.06 -18.93
C CYS A 245 8.52 -2.89 -20.23
N ARG A 246 8.11 -2.34 -21.35
CA ARG A 246 8.20 -3.02 -22.66
C ARG A 246 9.62 -3.42 -23.01
N LYS A 247 10.58 -2.53 -22.79
CA LYS A 247 11.99 -2.79 -23.07
C LYS A 247 12.54 -3.98 -22.31
N TYR A 248 12.13 -4.18 -21.08
CA TYR A 248 12.64 -5.23 -20.20
C TYR A 248 11.70 -6.41 -19.99
N GLY A 249 10.59 -6.47 -20.71
CA GLY A 249 9.59 -7.55 -20.59
C GLY A 249 8.88 -7.56 -19.21
N LEU A 250 8.72 -6.39 -18.60
CA LEU A 250 8.04 -6.22 -17.33
C LEU A 250 6.56 -5.97 -17.52
N LEU A 251 5.76 -6.33 -16.52
CA LEU A 251 4.35 -5.98 -16.43
C LEU A 251 4.18 -4.48 -16.20
N SER A 252 3.12 -3.91 -16.76
CA SER A 252 2.67 -2.55 -16.42
C SER A 252 1.40 -2.64 -15.61
N SER A 253 1.37 -1.94 -14.48
CA SER A 253 0.18 -1.82 -13.63
C SER A 253 -0.25 -0.37 -13.52
N ALA A 254 -1.43 -0.17 -12.98
CA ALA A 254 -1.98 1.14 -12.67
C ALA A 254 -2.91 1.06 -11.46
N GLY A 255 -2.91 2.12 -10.66
CA GLY A 255 -3.78 2.23 -9.50
C GLY A 255 -3.97 3.67 -9.05
N SER A 256 -5.04 3.92 -8.31
CA SER A 256 -5.32 5.25 -7.78
C SER A 256 -4.54 5.58 -6.52
N ASP A 257 -4.07 4.57 -5.81
CA ASP A 257 -3.48 4.70 -4.46
C ASP A 257 -4.44 5.46 -3.51
N LEU A 258 -5.72 5.07 -3.54
CA LEU A 258 -6.78 5.78 -2.85
C LEU A 258 -6.91 5.33 -1.41
N HIS A 259 -6.77 6.28 -0.46
CA HIS A 259 -6.81 6.04 0.99
C HIS A 259 -8.07 6.59 1.67
N SER A 260 -8.76 7.51 1.03
CA SER A 260 -9.93 8.20 1.62
C SER A 260 -10.99 8.42 0.54
N THR A 261 -11.97 9.21 0.80
CA THR A 261 -13.17 9.48 0.00
C THR A 261 -13.09 9.08 -1.47
N ILE A 262 -13.91 8.13 -1.89
CA ILE A 262 -14.08 7.72 -3.28
C ILE A 262 -14.66 8.91 -4.06
N THR A 263 -13.87 9.50 -4.94
CA THR A 263 -14.21 10.69 -5.73
C THR A 263 -14.31 10.35 -7.21
N GLU A 264 -14.69 11.33 -8.04
CA GLU A 264 -14.64 11.21 -9.51
C GLU A 264 -13.22 10.86 -10.02
N ARG A 265 -12.19 11.21 -9.26
CA ARG A 265 -10.79 10.88 -9.54
C ARG A 265 -10.53 9.36 -9.57
N TYR A 266 -11.33 8.59 -8.85
CA TYR A 266 -11.34 7.13 -8.90
C TYR A 266 -11.64 6.58 -10.31
N ALA A 267 -12.29 7.35 -11.17
CA ALA A 267 -12.70 6.93 -12.51
C ALA A 267 -11.70 7.28 -13.63
N ASN A 268 -10.63 8.04 -13.38
CA ASN A 268 -9.91 8.74 -14.45
C ASN A 268 -8.42 8.41 -14.62
N ASN A 269 -7.80 7.57 -13.77
CA ASN A 269 -6.34 7.40 -13.76
C ASN A 269 -5.92 5.92 -13.78
N PHE A 270 -6.57 5.11 -14.60
CA PHE A 270 -6.34 3.67 -14.55
C PHE A 270 -5.77 3.18 -15.86
N GLY A 271 -5.07 2.05 -15.80
CA GLY A 271 -4.40 1.45 -16.93
C GLY A 271 -5.31 1.17 -18.11
N GLU A 272 -4.72 1.05 -19.27
CA GLU A 272 -5.40 0.69 -20.50
C GLU A 272 -5.79 -0.80 -20.49
N GLU A 273 -6.79 -1.18 -21.28
CA GLU A 273 -7.29 -2.55 -21.36
C GLU A 273 -6.21 -3.56 -21.75
N CYS A 274 -5.33 -3.18 -22.68
CA CYS A 274 -4.21 -4.03 -23.09
C CYS A 274 -3.22 -4.34 -21.97
N TRP A 275 -3.06 -3.45 -21.00
CA TRP A 275 -2.19 -3.74 -19.84
C TRP A 275 -2.80 -4.83 -18.94
N LEU A 276 -4.12 -4.81 -18.76
CA LEU A 276 -4.81 -5.86 -18.01
C LEU A 276 -4.70 -7.21 -18.72
N ASP A 277 -4.77 -7.23 -20.04
CA ASP A 277 -4.62 -8.47 -20.80
C ASP A 277 -3.20 -9.04 -20.67
N GLU A 278 -2.16 -8.20 -20.71
CA GLU A 278 -0.78 -8.60 -20.43
C GLU A 278 -0.60 -9.12 -18.98
N LEU A 279 -1.23 -8.44 -18.01
CA LEU A 279 -1.21 -8.89 -16.62
C LEU A 279 -1.82 -10.28 -16.44
N LYS A 280 -2.94 -10.57 -17.12
CA LYS A 280 -3.64 -11.86 -17.05
C LYS A 280 -2.82 -13.06 -17.53
N GLU A 281 -1.76 -12.85 -18.28
CA GLU A 281 -0.84 -13.92 -18.62
C GLU A 281 -0.07 -14.46 -17.42
N ARG A 282 0.00 -13.68 -16.34
CA ARG A 282 0.79 -13.98 -15.13
C ARG A 282 0.00 -13.96 -13.82
N ILE A 283 -1.19 -13.41 -13.82
CA ILE A 283 -2.06 -13.28 -12.64
C ILE A 283 -3.42 -13.92 -12.88
N GLU A 284 -4.02 -14.44 -11.82
CA GLU A 284 -5.37 -15.00 -11.84
C GLU A 284 -6.39 -14.00 -11.31
N LEU A 285 -7.27 -13.54 -12.18
CA LEU A 285 -8.37 -12.66 -11.81
C LEU A 285 -9.51 -13.48 -11.20
N HIS A 286 -9.91 -13.16 -9.97
CA HIS A 286 -11.04 -13.79 -9.30
C HIS A 286 -12.33 -13.03 -9.57
N HIS A 287 -13.46 -13.74 -9.48
CA HIS A 287 -14.81 -13.18 -9.53
C HIS A 287 -15.61 -13.67 -8.32
N GLY A 288 -16.62 -12.92 -7.91
CA GLY A 288 -17.58 -13.36 -6.91
C GLY A 288 -18.30 -14.62 -7.41
N ALA A 289 -18.26 -15.70 -6.62
CA ALA A 289 -18.93 -16.98 -6.92
C ALA A 289 -20.34 -16.99 -6.35
#